data_b6377b605d58f8fec3a56b83eb25118e
#
_entry.id   b6377b605d58f8fec3a56b83eb25118e
#
_cell.length_a   1.000
_cell.length_b   1.000
_cell.length_c   1.000
_cell.angle_alpha   90.00
_cell.angle_beta   90.00
_cell.angle_gamma   90.00
#
_symmetry.space_group_name_H-M   'P 1'
#
loop_
_entity.id
_entity.type
_entity.pdbx_description
1 polymer ?
#
loop_
_entity_poly.entity_id
_entity_poly.type
_entity_poly.pdbx_seq_one_letter_code
_entity_poly.pdbx_strand_id
1 'polypeptide(L)'
;MKKWRNGIVGGALAVVLFSGTGVMASEDEELYGAAAVSEGETYTIEEMLVYAIQDEYMAEAAYLAIMDAYGTVKPFTSIAKAEGTHISLLLPLFDTYGFEVPENEAEARIELPASLAESFEKGVAGEIENISVYGQFLEAEDLPEDVRSVFERLMAASEKHLVAFERGVAGNTDGAGRKR
;
A
#
# COMPACT_ATOMS: atom_id res chain seq x y z
N MET A 1 1.93 52.50 -12.35
CA MET A 1 2.05 51.37 -13.27
C MET A 1 3.29 50.58 -12.93
N LYS A 2 3.20 49.46 -12.21
CA LYS A 2 4.31 48.51 -12.00
C LYS A 2 3.78 47.11 -12.30
N LYS A 3 4.32 46.51 -13.40
CA LYS A 3 4.04 45.14 -13.80
C LYS A 3 4.78 44.19 -12.86
N TRP A 4 4.06 43.26 -12.25
CA TRP A 4 4.63 42.12 -11.57
C TRP A 4 4.68 40.94 -12.54
N ARG A 5 5.85 40.37 -12.70
CA ARG A 5 6.11 39.19 -13.54
C ARG A 5 5.92 37.94 -12.71
N ASN A 6 5.06 37.06 -13.19
CA ASN A 6 4.87 35.72 -12.64
C ASN A 6 6.17 34.92 -12.76
N GLY A 7 6.70 34.46 -11.63
CA GLY A 7 7.74 33.46 -11.57
C GLY A 7 7.09 32.08 -11.41
N ILE A 8 7.24 31.25 -12.43
CA ILE A 8 6.89 29.83 -12.37
C ILE A 8 8.03 29.14 -11.63
N VAL A 9 7.75 28.64 -10.42
CA VAL A 9 8.65 27.73 -9.71
C VAL A 9 8.26 26.31 -10.14
N GLY A 10 9.08 25.72 -10.99
CA GLY A 10 8.92 24.33 -11.39
C GLY A 10 9.32 23.40 -10.26
N GLY A 11 8.37 22.66 -9.72
CA GLY A 11 8.62 21.52 -8.85
C GLY A 11 9.24 20.39 -9.69
N ALA A 12 10.39 19.89 -9.27
CA ALA A 12 11.06 18.77 -9.91
C ALA A 12 10.32 17.48 -9.52
N LEU A 13 9.61 16.91 -10.47
CA LEU A 13 9.06 15.57 -10.39
C LEU A 13 10.23 14.58 -10.43
N ALA A 14 10.48 13.88 -9.35
CA ALA A 14 11.45 12.80 -9.31
C ALA A 14 10.84 11.58 -10.01
N VAL A 15 11.07 11.49 -11.32
CA VAL A 15 10.76 10.29 -12.10
C VAL A 15 11.80 9.24 -11.75
N VAL A 16 11.44 8.22 -10.99
CA VAL A 16 12.23 7.00 -10.86
C VAL A 16 12.13 6.24 -12.18
N LEU A 17 13.14 6.40 -13.03
CA LEU A 17 13.26 5.65 -14.27
C LEU A 17 13.62 4.18 -13.97
N PHE A 18 12.63 3.33 -13.98
CA PHE A 18 12.83 1.89 -14.11
C PHE A 18 13.20 1.59 -15.57
N SER A 19 14.48 1.24 -15.82
CA SER A 19 14.94 0.75 -17.11
C SER A 19 14.58 -0.72 -17.27
N GLY A 20 13.36 -0.98 -17.68
CA GLY A 20 12.89 -2.29 -18.13
C GLY A 20 12.00 -2.06 -19.36
N THR A 21 12.23 -2.82 -20.42
CA THR A 21 11.64 -2.77 -21.76
C THR A 21 10.15 -2.43 -21.76
N GLY A 22 9.82 -1.30 -22.40
CA GLY A 22 8.52 -0.67 -22.38
C GLY A 22 7.34 -1.58 -22.73
N VAL A 23 6.47 -1.71 -21.79
CA VAL A 23 5.05 -1.72 -22.02
C VAL A 23 4.61 -0.28 -21.74
N MET A 24 4.11 0.42 -22.75
CA MET A 24 3.45 1.69 -22.56
C MET A 24 2.23 1.40 -21.70
N ALA A 25 2.26 1.75 -20.40
CA ALA A 25 1.04 1.85 -19.60
C ALA A 25 0.11 2.81 -20.35
N SER A 26 -1.11 2.38 -20.59
CA SER A 26 -2.14 3.25 -21.17
C SER A 26 -2.37 4.40 -20.19
N GLU A 27 -2.45 5.65 -20.68
CA GLU A 27 -2.58 6.89 -19.90
C GLU A 27 -3.92 7.02 -19.13
N ASP A 28 -4.63 5.91 -18.92
CA ASP A 28 -5.94 5.84 -18.26
C ASP A 28 -6.00 4.73 -17.18
N GLU A 29 -4.88 4.24 -16.64
CA GLU A 29 -4.94 3.29 -15.54
C GLU A 29 -5.28 4.05 -14.25
N GLU A 30 -6.52 3.87 -13.79
CA GLU A 30 -7.01 4.49 -12.55
C GLU A 30 -6.14 4.03 -11.38
N LEU A 31 -5.57 5.01 -10.66
CA LEU A 31 -4.75 4.75 -9.48
C LEU A 31 -5.59 4.03 -8.42
N TYR A 32 -4.99 3.07 -7.70
CA TYR A 32 -5.69 2.14 -6.84
C TYR A 32 -4.95 1.98 -5.51
N GLY A 33 -5.69 2.00 -4.39
CA GLY A 33 -5.13 1.87 -3.06
C GLY A 33 -4.15 2.99 -2.70
N ALA A 34 -3.04 2.66 -2.07
CA ALA A 34 -2.01 3.61 -1.65
C ALA A 34 -1.45 4.43 -2.82
N ALA A 35 -1.37 3.86 -4.03
CA ALA A 35 -0.89 4.58 -5.21
C ALA A 35 -1.78 5.77 -5.62
N ALA A 36 -3.04 5.81 -5.17
CA ALA A 36 -3.96 6.94 -5.40
C ALA A 36 -3.75 8.09 -4.40
N VAL A 37 -2.95 7.89 -3.35
CA VAL A 37 -2.72 8.88 -2.30
C VAL A 37 -1.46 9.69 -2.59
N SER A 38 -1.62 11.00 -2.74
CA SER A 38 -0.53 11.94 -2.95
C SER A 38 -0.18 12.66 -1.64
N GLU A 39 1.10 12.82 -1.37
CA GLU A 39 1.59 13.51 -0.17
C GLU A 39 1.07 14.95 -0.10
N GLY A 40 0.51 15.34 1.05
CA GLY A 40 0.03 16.68 1.33
C GLY A 40 -1.34 17.03 0.73
N GLU A 41 -1.99 16.12 0.01
CA GLU A 41 -3.36 16.29 -0.43
C GLU A 41 -4.34 15.92 0.69
N THR A 42 -5.56 16.46 0.61
CA THR A 42 -6.63 16.16 1.57
C THR A 42 -7.72 15.33 0.91
N TYR A 43 -8.23 14.37 1.63
CA TYR A 43 -9.21 13.40 1.14
C TYR A 43 -10.50 13.45 1.97
N THR A 44 -11.61 13.18 1.33
CA THR A 44 -12.88 12.93 2.03
C THR A 44 -12.82 11.59 2.77
N ILE A 45 -13.73 11.38 3.74
CA ILE A 45 -13.82 10.09 4.46
C ILE A 45 -14.07 8.94 3.48
N GLU A 46 -14.91 9.16 2.46
CA GLU A 46 -15.18 8.16 1.43
C GLU A 46 -13.92 7.77 0.66
N GLU A 47 -13.16 8.75 0.17
CA GLU A 47 -11.89 8.51 -0.53
C GLU A 47 -10.87 7.78 0.36
N MET A 48 -10.73 8.22 1.62
CA MET A 48 -9.82 7.55 2.57
C MET A 48 -10.20 6.07 2.79
N LEU A 49 -11.50 5.77 2.94
CA LEU A 49 -11.98 4.42 3.13
C LEU A 49 -11.82 3.56 1.86
N VAL A 50 -12.08 4.16 0.68
CA VAL A 50 -11.88 3.48 -0.61
C VAL A 50 -10.42 3.14 -0.82
N TYR A 51 -9.50 4.08 -0.64
CA TYR A 51 -8.07 3.81 -0.82
C TYR A 51 -7.53 2.83 0.22
N ALA A 52 -7.99 2.93 1.47
CA ALA A 52 -7.61 1.98 2.50
C ALA A 52 -8.05 0.54 2.17
N ILE A 53 -9.31 0.31 1.80
CA ILE A 53 -9.78 -1.06 1.52
C ILE A 53 -9.18 -1.62 0.23
N GLN A 54 -8.94 -0.78 -0.77
CA GLN A 54 -8.26 -1.18 -2.00
C GLN A 54 -6.82 -1.63 -1.72
N ASP A 55 -6.13 -0.96 -0.82
CA ASP A 55 -4.78 -1.31 -0.43
C ASP A 55 -4.73 -2.63 0.34
N GLU A 56 -5.65 -2.86 1.27
CA GLU A 56 -5.78 -4.14 1.96
C GLU A 56 -6.12 -5.29 0.99
N TYR A 57 -6.94 -5.04 -0.06
CA TYR A 57 -7.18 -6.00 -1.13
C TYR A 57 -5.89 -6.34 -1.90
N MET A 58 -5.09 -5.32 -2.23
CA MET A 58 -3.80 -5.50 -2.94
C MET A 58 -2.83 -6.31 -2.09
N ALA A 59 -2.69 -5.99 -0.82
CA ALA A 59 -1.78 -6.68 0.09
C ALA A 59 -2.18 -8.16 0.28
N GLU A 60 -3.47 -8.44 0.54
CA GLU A 60 -3.96 -9.82 0.66
C GLU A 60 -3.70 -10.61 -0.61
N ALA A 61 -4.10 -10.08 -1.78
CA ALA A 61 -3.93 -10.76 -3.07
C ALA A 61 -2.45 -10.99 -3.40
N ALA A 62 -1.57 -10.01 -3.17
CA ALA A 62 -0.14 -10.11 -3.40
C ALA A 62 0.48 -11.23 -2.54
N TYR A 63 0.17 -11.27 -1.26
CA TYR A 63 0.74 -12.27 -0.37
C TYR A 63 0.21 -13.69 -0.65
N LEU A 64 -1.05 -13.81 -1.07
CA LEU A 64 -1.61 -15.09 -1.55
C LEU A 64 -0.92 -15.55 -2.83
N ALA A 65 -0.71 -14.68 -3.81
CA ALA A 65 -0.01 -15.00 -5.06
C ALA A 65 1.46 -15.40 -4.81
N ILE A 66 2.15 -14.72 -3.90
CA ILE A 66 3.52 -15.06 -3.48
C ILE A 66 3.56 -16.46 -2.86
N MET A 67 2.59 -16.80 -2.01
CA MET A 67 2.53 -18.14 -1.40
C MET A 67 2.19 -19.22 -2.40
N ASP A 68 1.37 -18.95 -3.41
CA ASP A 68 1.09 -19.89 -4.50
C ASP A 68 2.35 -20.18 -5.33
N ALA A 69 3.10 -19.15 -5.68
CA ALA A 69 4.29 -19.24 -6.52
C ALA A 69 5.52 -19.81 -5.80
N TYR A 70 5.75 -19.42 -4.55
CA TYR A 70 7.00 -19.71 -3.81
C TYR A 70 6.80 -20.63 -2.61
N GLY A 71 5.56 -21.04 -2.35
CA GLY A 71 5.20 -21.89 -1.22
C GLY A 71 4.82 -21.11 0.03
N THR A 72 4.19 -21.80 0.96
CA THR A 72 3.66 -21.25 2.21
C THR A 72 4.79 -20.88 3.17
N VAL A 73 5.21 -19.63 3.15
CA VAL A 73 6.36 -19.11 3.91
C VAL A 73 5.90 -18.00 4.87
N LYS A 74 6.47 -17.99 6.07
CA LYS A 74 6.33 -16.82 6.97
C LYS A 74 7.26 -15.69 6.49
N PRO A 75 6.84 -14.41 6.64
CA PRO A 75 5.65 -13.95 7.34
C PRO A 75 4.38 -13.91 6.49
N PHE A 76 4.44 -14.12 5.16
CA PHE A 76 3.31 -13.99 4.22
C PHE A 76 2.02 -14.66 4.71
N THR A 77 2.12 -15.90 5.24
CA THR A 77 0.95 -16.65 5.74
C THR A 77 0.19 -15.92 6.85
N SER A 78 0.92 -15.31 7.78
CA SER A 78 0.30 -14.62 8.92
C SER A 78 -0.20 -13.23 8.53
N ILE A 79 0.52 -12.56 7.64
CA ILE A 79 0.18 -11.22 7.19
C ILE A 79 -1.03 -11.28 6.25
N ALA A 80 -1.07 -12.15 5.23
CA ALA A 80 -2.26 -12.30 4.37
C ALA A 80 -3.55 -12.52 5.19
N LYS A 81 -3.48 -13.32 6.27
CA LYS A 81 -4.62 -13.47 7.18
C LYS A 81 -4.95 -12.20 7.94
N ALA A 82 -3.97 -11.38 8.27
CA ALA A 82 -4.19 -10.11 8.95
C ALA A 82 -4.88 -9.11 8.00
N GLU A 83 -4.49 -9.07 6.71
CA GLU A 83 -5.12 -8.19 5.72
C GLU A 83 -6.61 -8.54 5.52
N GLY A 84 -6.98 -9.82 5.46
CA GLY A 84 -8.40 -10.23 5.48
C GLY A 84 -9.15 -9.78 6.74
N THR A 85 -8.45 -9.64 7.88
CA THR A 85 -9.03 -9.06 9.10
C THR A 85 -9.16 -7.55 8.97
N HIS A 86 -8.19 -6.86 8.37
CA HIS A 86 -8.22 -5.41 8.14
C HIS A 86 -9.39 -5.03 7.21
N ILE A 87 -9.59 -5.75 6.12
CA ILE A 87 -10.77 -5.62 5.26
C ILE A 87 -12.06 -5.73 6.09
N SER A 88 -12.14 -6.73 6.98
CA SER A 88 -13.30 -6.94 7.86
C SER A 88 -13.54 -5.81 8.86
N LEU A 89 -12.51 -5.02 9.19
CA LEU A 89 -12.63 -3.83 10.04
C LEU A 89 -13.11 -2.59 9.26
N LEU A 90 -12.76 -2.49 7.99
CA LEU A 90 -13.14 -1.37 7.13
C LEU A 90 -14.59 -1.49 6.64
N LEU A 91 -15.06 -2.69 6.28
CA LEU A 91 -16.40 -2.91 5.72
C LEU A 91 -17.54 -2.28 6.54
N PRO A 92 -17.61 -2.39 7.90
CA PRO A 92 -18.66 -1.77 8.68
C PRO A 92 -18.70 -0.24 8.60
N LEU A 93 -17.56 0.41 8.28
CA LEU A 93 -17.51 1.86 8.12
C LEU A 93 -18.22 2.29 6.84
N PHE A 94 -18.09 1.56 5.74
CA PHE A 94 -18.85 1.80 4.51
C PHE A 94 -20.37 1.76 4.77
N ASP A 95 -20.83 0.74 5.50
CA ASP A 95 -22.25 0.64 5.88
C ASP A 95 -22.68 1.80 6.78
N THR A 96 -21.86 2.17 7.77
CA THR A 96 -22.15 3.25 8.72
C THR A 96 -22.31 4.61 8.04
N TYR A 97 -21.46 4.90 7.05
CA TYR A 97 -21.47 6.19 6.34
C TYR A 97 -22.30 6.15 5.04
N GLY A 98 -22.82 5.00 4.66
CA GLY A 98 -23.66 4.82 3.48
C GLY A 98 -22.86 4.93 2.16
N PHE A 99 -21.57 4.57 2.18
CA PHE A 99 -20.72 4.53 1.01
C PHE A 99 -20.78 3.16 0.32
N GLU A 100 -20.53 3.14 -0.98
CA GLU A 100 -20.42 1.88 -1.72
C GLU A 100 -19.02 1.27 -1.51
N VAL A 101 -18.97 -0.03 -1.21
CA VAL A 101 -17.71 -0.76 -1.14
C VAL A 101 -17.20 -0.95 -2.58
N PRO A 102 -15.95 -0.55 -2.90
CA PRO A 102 -15.42 -0.73 -4.25
C PRO A 102 -15.25 -2.21 -4.59
N GLU A 103 -15.36 -2.54 -5.88
CA GLU A 103 -15.05 -3.89 -6.37
C GLU A 103 -13.59 -4.25 -6.05
N ASN A 104 -13.36 -5.49 -5.67
CA ASN A 104 -12.01 -6.00 -5.43
C ASN A 104 -11.37 -6.39 -6.78
N GLU A 105 -10.57 -5.50 -7.33
CA GLU A 105 -9.83 -5.71 -8.59
C GLU A 105 -8.37 -6.14 -8.36
N ALA A 106 -7.96 -6.35 -7.11
CA ALA A 106 -6.56 -6.54 -6.75
C ALA A 106 -5.90 -7.71 -7.50
N GLU A 107 -6.59 -8.85 -7.64
CA GLU A 107 -6.02 -10.02 -8.30
C GLU A 107 -5.60 -9.73 -9.76
N ALA A 108 -6.35 -8.87 -10.47
CA ALA A 108 -6.03 -8.47 -11.84
C ALA A 108 -4.85 -7.49 -11.93
N ARG A 109 -4.49 -6.83 -10.81
CA ARG A 109 -3.44 -5.80 -10.73
C ARG A 109 -2.12 -6.30 -10.14
N ILE A 110 -2.08 -7.55 -9.64
CA ILE A 110 -0.88 -8.10 -9.01
C ILE A 110 0.19 -8.42 -10.05
N GLU A 111 1.39 -7.87 -9.82
CA GLU A 111 2.61 -8.29 -10.47
C GLU A 111 3.42 -9.18 -9.53
N LEU A 112 3.59 -10.44 -9.91
CA LEU A 112 4.35 -11.39 -9.09
C LEU A 112 5.85 -11.03 -9.11
N PRO A 113 6.50 -10.83 -7.94
CA PRO A 113 7.94 -10.62 -7.87
C PRO A 113 8.73 -11.80 -8.48
N ALA A 114 9.89 -11.54 -9.06
CA ALA A 114 10.68 -12.57 -9.76
C ALA A 114 11.30 -13.61 -8.81
N SER A 115 11.30 -13.38 -7.50
CA SER A 115 11.84 -14.29 -6.49
C SER A 115 11.22 -14.07 -5.12
N LEU A 116 11.35 -15.08 -4.24
CA LEU A 116 10.95 -14.94 -2.84
C LEU A 116 11.76 -13.84 -2.12
N ALA A 117 13.03 -13.63 -2.47
CA ALA A 117 13.84 -12.55 -1.91
C ALA A 117 13.25 -11.17 -2.29
N GLU A 118 12.93 -10.95 -3.55
CA GLU A 118 12.27 -9.74 -4.02
C GLU A 118 10.88 -9.57 -3.39
N SER A 119 10.16 -10.67 -3.13
CA SER A 119 8.87 -10.61 -2.43
C SER A 119 8.97 -10.02 -1.03
N PHE A 120 10.04 -10.31 -0.29
CA PHE A 120 10.29 -9.68 1.01
C PHE A 120 10.58 -8.19 0.87
N GLU A 121 11.37 -7.79 -0.14
CA GLU A 121 11.69 -6.38 -0.41
C GLU A 121 10.44 -5.58 -0.81
N LYS A 122 9.58 -6.18 -1.64
CA LYS A 122 8.27 -5.61 -2.00
C LYS A 122 7.35 -5.48 -0.78
N GLY A 123 7.35 -6.48 0.11
CA GLY A 123 6.61 -6.40 1.38
C GLY A 123 7.09 -5.25 2.25
N VAL A 124 8.40 -5.04 2.40
CA VAL A 124 8.95 -3.87 3.12
C VAL A 124 8.46 -2.56 2.49
N ALA A 125 8.54 -2.43 1.15
CA ALA A 125 8.11 -1.22 0.47
C ALA A 125 6.62 -0.93 0.66
N GLY A 126 5.76 -1.94 0.51
CA GLY A 126 4.31 -1.79 0.68
C GLY A 126 3.93 -1.38 2.11
N GLU A 127 4.53 -1.98 3.13
CA GLU A 127 4.20 -1.60 4.51
C GLU A 127 4.68 -0.17 4.87
N ILE A 128 5.79 0.29 4.29
CA ILE A 128 6.22 1.69 4.43
C ILE A 128 5.20 2.63 3.80
N GLU A 129 4.68 2.29 2.64
CA GLU A 129 3.65 3.04 1.93
C GLU A 129 2.35 3.11 2.74
N ASN A 130 1.88 1.99 3.28
CA ASN A 130 0.70 1.90 4.14
C ASN A 130 0.81 2.76 5.40
N ILE A 131 1.95 2.68 6.09
CA ILE A 131 2.21 3.50 7.27
C ILE A 131 2.13 5.00 6.91
N SER A 132 2.68 5.40 5.76
CA SER A 132 2.62 6.78 5.27
C SER A 132 1.19 7.21 4.97
N VAL A 133 0.41 6.38 4.28
CA VAL A 133 -0.98 6.66 3.92
C VAL A 133 -1.86 6.81 5.17
N TYR A 134 -1.81 5.84 6.09
CA TYR A 134 -2.57 5.95 7.34
C TYR A 134 -2.11 7.12 8.19
N GLY A 135 -0.81 7.42 8.22
CA GLY A 135 -0.28 8.61 8.90
C GLY A 135 -0.91 9.89 8.36
N GLN A 136 -0.97 10.05 7.04
CA GLN A 136 -1.60 11.20 6.39
C GLN A 136 -3.10 11.28 6.68
N PHE A 137 -3.84 10.17 6.61
CA PHE A 137 -5.27 10.17 6.91
C PHE A 137 -5.58 10.53 8.37
N LEU A 138 -4.73 10.12 9.29
CA LEU A 138 -4.85 10.44 10.72
C LEU A 138 -4.58 11.91 11.05
N GLU A 139 -3.97 12.68 10.15
CA GLU A 139 -3.78 14.14 10.29
C GLU A 139 -5.07 14.93 10.02
N ALA A 140 -6.10 14.33 9.43
CA ALA A 140 -7.37 15.00 9.18
C ALA A 140 -8.04 15.44 10.50
N GLU A 141 -8.32 16.75 10.63
CA GLU A 141 -8.84 17.34 11.88
C GLU A 141 -10.26 16.83 12.20
N ASP A 142 -11.10 16.65 11.18
CA ASP A 142 -12.51 16.25 11.33
C ASP A 142 -12.72 14.73 11.13
N LEU A 143 -11.68 13.92 11.30
CA LEU A 143 -11.78 12.47 11.14
C LEU A 143 -12.63 11.87 12.27
N PRO A 144 -13.76 11.16 11.95
CA PRO A 144 -14.59 10.53 12.96
C PRO A 144 -13.82 9.51 13.81
N GLU A 145 -14.19 9.39 15.08
CA GLU A 145 -13.45 8.56 16.06
C GLU A 145 -13.43 7.07 15.71
N ASP A 146 -14.49 6.54 15.13
CA ASP A 146 -14.56 5.16 14.66
C ASP A 146 -13.62 4.91 13.47
N VAL A 147 -13.56 5.82 12.50
CA VAL A 147 -12.62 5.77 11.37
C VAL A 147 -11.19 5.91 11.88
N ARG A 148 -10.93 6.90 12.75
CA ARG A 148 -9.63 7.11 13.38
C ARG A 148 -9.13 5.85 14.09
N SER A 149 -9.98 5.24 14.90
CA SER A 149 -9.64 4.01 15.65
C SER A 149 -9.28 2.85 14.72
N VAL A 150 -9.95 2.71 13.57
CA VAL A 150 -9.60 1.69 12.58
C VAL A 150 -8.26 2.02 11.93
N PHE A 151 -8.04 3.24 11.43
CA PHE A 151 -6.78 3.60 10.79
C PHE A 151 -5.56 3.50 11.73
N GLU A 152 -5.68 3.91 12.98
CA GLU A 152 -4.62 3.69 13.98
C GLU A 152 -4.29 2.22 14.17
N ARG A 153 -5.30 1.36 14.15
CA ARG A 153 -5.12 -0.08 14.27
C ARG A 153 -4.47 -0.69 13.04
N LEU A 154 -4.84 -0.24 11.84
CA LEU A 154 -4.24 -0.70 10.59
C LEU A 154 -2.77 -0.23 10.51
N MET A 155 -2.49 1.02 10.78
CA MET A 155 -1.11 1.55 10.84
C MET A 155 -0.24 0.76 11.81
N ALA A 156 -0.73 0.50 13.04
CA ALA A 156 0.00 -0.28 14.03
C ALA A 156 0.19 -1.76 13.64
N ALA A 157 -0.63 -2.29 12.74
CA ALA A 157 -0.43 -3.62 12.16
C ALA A 157 0.65 -3.57 11.08
N SER A 158 0.60 -2.61 10.16
CA SER A 158 1.62 -2.40 9.11
C SER A 158 3.02 -2.19 9.71
N GLU A 159 3.16 -1.48 10.82
CA GLU A 159 4.45 -1.38 11.55
C GLU A 159 5.00 -2.74 11.98
N LYS A 160 4.15 -3.66 12.42
CA LYS A 160 4.56 -5.02 12.80
C LYS A 160 4.88 -5.89 11.60
N HIS A 161 4.11 -5.73 10.51
CA HIS A 161 4.35 -6.41 9.25
C HIS A 161 5.69 -5.98 8.66
N LEU A 162 5.99 -4.69 8.65
CA LEU A 162 7.27 -4.13 8.23
C LEU A 162 8.44 -4.82 8.93
N VAL A 163 8.42 -4.87 10.27
CA VAL A 163 9.46 -5.55 11.06
C VAL A 163 9.59 -7.03 10.69
N ALA A 164 8.47 -7.69 10.36
CA ALA A 164 8.50 -9.10 9.98
C ALA A 164 9.10 -9.30 8.58
N PHE A 165 8.82 -8.42 7.62
CA PHE A 165 9.42 -8.43 6.29
C PHE A 165 10.91 -8.07 6.32
N GLU A 166 11.33 -7.06 7.09
CA GLU A 166 12.74 -6.71 7.27
C GLU A 166 13.58 -7.89 7.79
N ARG A 167 13.03 -8.67 8.74
CA ARG A 167 13.67 -9.92 9.19
C ARG A 167 13.77 -10.96 8.09
N GLY A 168 12.77 -11.03 7.20
CA GLY A 168 12.79 -11.90 6.04
C GLY A 168 13.88 -11.51 5.05
N VAL A 169 14.05 -10.21 4.77
CA VAL A 169 15.14 -9.68 3.94
C VAL A 169 16.49 -10.05 4.54
N ALA A 170 16.72 -9.79 5.85
CA ALA A 170 17.97 -10.09 6.53
C ALA A 170 18.28 -11.60 6.50
N GLY A 171 17.28 -12.47 6.73
CA GLY A 171 17.46 -13.92 6.68
C GLY A 171 17.82 -14.48 5.30
N ASN A 172 17.36 -13.84 4.22
CA ASN A 172 17.70 -14.23 2.85
C ASN A 172 19.12 -13.80 2.45
N THR A 173 19.61 -12.67 2.92
CA THR A 173 20.99 -12.22 2.66
C THR A 173 22.02 -13.15 3.33
N ASP A 174 21.75 -13.63 4.54
CA ASP A 174 22.62 -14.59 5.24
C ASP A 174 22.66 -15.98 4.58
N GLY A 175 21.54 -16.40 3.93
CA GLY A 175 21.45 -17.66 3.19
C GLY A 175 22.26 -17.65 1.89
N ALA A 176 22.36 -16.52 1.21
CA ALA A 176 23.15 -16.38 -0.01
C ALA A 176 24.67 -16.50 0.21
N GLY A 177 25.16 -16.16 1.41
CA GLY A 177 26.57 -16.24 1.80
C GLY A 177 27.04 -17.64 2.22
N ARG A 178 26.15 -18.62 2.39
CA ARG A 178 26.46 -19.96 2.94
C ARG A 178 26.59 -21.10 1.92
N LYS A 179 26.57 -20.82 0.63
CA LYS A 179 26.93 -21.84 -0.39
C LYS A 179 28.45 -21.91 -0.50
N ARG A 180 29.07 -22.74 0.33
CA ARG A 180 30.41 -23.30 0.12
C ARG A 180 30.30 -24.74 -0.37
#